data_1d21f313414460ea53599a11f10d16a6
#
_entry.id   1d21f313414460ea53599a11f10d16a6
#
_cell.length_a   1.000
_cell.length_b   1.000
_cell.length_c   1.000
_cell.angle_alpha   90.00
_cell.angle_beta   90.00
_cell.angle_gamma   90.00
#
_symmetry.space_group_name_H-M   'P 1'
#
loop_
_entity.id
_entity.type
_entity.pdbx_description
1 polymer ?
#
loop_
_entity_poly.entity_id
_entity_poly.type
_entity_poly.pdbx_seq_one_letter_code
_entity_poly.pdbx_strand_id
1 'polypeptide(L)'
;MTAQIIDAVNDRHLWSDSFDRPLTVENLFEIQDDVANSIFEALSEELGLGGKAEIRAKRTTDDLDAYSLFLQARMLYEARRDLDVVEDLLGRAVEMDPEFAEAWAYRAGNQVLRGEYGYSDLPRPALQQLGLVHAETALALDPNNATAIATIGNIYSAQTQLLTSVHAWPEIIALFSRALEIDPRNASALNWRGLSYYFLGKVDEAMADFVHCQEVEPYYVPCLENRHWFYADMGRDEESLAVIHDAARAGLLKGLYVNLSLLARQDQELAFKIVANHELALRDWRHHDQLYDAFRNPGGDHAELLASVLEFDAANPGRSRDVLEPVLMLLGYLDFPAASIGIWGQNGQRYRQSPQFRDYAKKAGFLDYWHEAGFPELCRPIGDDDFECD
;
A
#
# COMPACT_ATOMS: atom_id res chain seq x y z
N MET A 1 3.58 21.66 28.15
CA MET A 1 2.67 21.40 27.00
C MET A 1 1.24 21.50 27.52
N THR A 2 0.32 22.14 26.78
CA THR A 2 -1.11 22.17 27.13
C THR A 2 -1.89 21.40 26.06
N ALA A 3 -2.75 20.47 26.49
CA ALA A 3 -3.65 19.72 25.60
C ALA A 3 -5.10 20.15 25.91
N GLN A 4 -5.95 20.15 24.88
CA GLN A 4 -7.35 20.56 24.98
C GLN A 4 -8.22 19.68 24.09
N ILE A 5 -9.44 19.38 24.55
CA ILE A 5 -10.50 18.76 23.78
C ILE A 5 -11.62 19.77 23.59
N ILE A 6 -12.02 20.01 22.34
CA ILE A 6 -13.08 20.96 21.98
C ILE A 6 -14.12 20.22 21.15
N ASP A 7 -15.41 20.36 21.50
CA ASP A 7 -16.52 19.97 20.67
C ASP A 7 -16.60 20.91 19.46
N ALA A 8 -16.17 20.43 18.30
CA ALA A 8 -16.12 21.23 17.07
C ALA A 8 -17.50 21.62 16.51
N VAL A 9 -18.57 20.98 16.95
CA VAL A 9 -19.95 21.31 16.52
C VAL A 9 -20.51 22.49 17.31
N ASN A 10 -20.21 22.52 18.61
CA ASN A 10 -20.78 23.50 19.54
C ASN A 10 -19.76 24.51 20.05
N ASP A 11 -18.50 24.46 19.60
CA ASP A 11 -17.38 25.27 20.07
C ASP A 11 -17.24 25.25 21.61
N ARG A 12 -17.49 24.09 22.21
CA ARG A 12 -17.50 23.90 23.65
C ARG A 12 -16.20 23.22 24.09
N HIS A 13 -15.50 23.85 25.04
CA HIS A 13 -14.37 23.22 25.73
C HIS A 13 -14.86 22.01 26.55
N LEU A 14 -14.39 20.83 26.23
CA LEU A 14 -14.69 19.60 26.96
C LEU A 14 -13.67 19.34 28.05
N TRP A 15 -12.39 19.56 27.74
CA TRP A 15 -11.31 19.31 28.66
C TRP A 15 -10.05 20.12 28.30
N SER A 16 -9.22 20.48 29.30
CA SER A 16 -7.91 21.11 29.12
C SER A 16 -7.01 20.76 30.30
N ASP A 17 -5.78 20.36 30.02
CA ASP A 17 -4.76 20.13 31.04
C ASP A 17 -3.38 20.59 30.57
N SER A 18 -2.46 20.84 31.53
CA SER A 18 -1.12 21.35 31.26
C SER A 18 -0.07 20.43 31.88
N PHE A 19 0.84 19.93 31.03
CA PHE A 19 1.92 19.02 31.34
C PHE A 19 3.24 19.83 31.35
N ASP A 20 3.71 20.22 32.52
CA ASP A 20 4.91 21.05 32.69
C ASP A 20 6.02 20.22 33.32
N ARG A 21 6.81 19.54 32.47
CA ARG A 21 7.97 18.74 32.86
C ARG A 21 9.17 19.04 31.96
N PRO A 22 10.41 18.86 32.43
CA PRO A 22 11.59 18.96 31.57
C PRO A 22 11.50 17.98 30.39
N LEU A 23 11.95 18.40 29.20
CA LEU A 23 11.94 17.57 28.03
C LEU A 23 13.12 16.58 28.07
N THR A 24 12.84 15.37 28.57
CA THR A 24 13.73 14.21 28.54
C THR A 24 12.99 13.06 27.88
N VAL A 25 13.68 12.00 27.45
CA VAL A 25 13.02 10.82 26.86
C VAL A 25 11.98 10.24 27.82
N GLU A 26 12.38 10.04 29.07
CA GLU A 26 11.51 9.50 30.10
C GLU A 26 10.25 10.35 30.29
N ASN A 27 10.42 11.67 30.46
CA ASN A 27 9.30 12.59 30.63
C ASN A 27 8.44 12.71 29.36
N LEU A 28 9.01 12.56 28.15
CA LEU A 28 8.25 12.61 26.89
C LEU A 28 7.24 11.47 26.83
N PHE A 29 7.67 10.23 27.09
CA PHE A 29 6.77 9.07 27.09
C PHE A 29 5.76 9.14 28.23
N GLU A 30 6.17 9.57 29.43
CA GLU A 30 5.24 9.82 30.54
C GLU A 30 4.20 10.90 30.20
N ILE A 31 4.59 11.99 29.52
CA ILE A 31 3.66 13.04 29.07
C ILE A 31 2.71 12.47 28.02
N GLN A 32 3.18 11.64 27.08
CA GLN A 32 2.33 10.99 26.10
C GLN A 32 1.29 10.06 26.76
N ASP A 33 1.71 9.27 27.74
CA ASP A 33 0.83 8.41 28.51
C ASP A 33 -0.20 9.22 29.32
N ASP A 34 0.25 10.26 30.02
CA ASP A 34 -0.62 11.12 30.82
C ASP A 34 -1.64 11.85 29.94
N VAL A 35 -1.22 12.38 28.78
CA VAL A 35 -2.12 13.04 27.82
C VAL A 35 -3.14 12.03 27.26
N ALA A 36 -2.69 10.85 26.82
CA ALA A 36 -3.57 9.83 26.25
C ALA A 36 -4.59 9.34 27.28
N ASN A 37 -4.17 9.07 28.52
CA ASN A 37 -5.06 8.65 29.60
C ASN A 37 -6.05 9.74 29.98
N SER A 38 -5.59 11.01 30.10
CA SER A 38 -6.46 12.14 30.42
C SER A 38 -7.51 12.41 29.33
N ILE A 39 -7.13 12.29 28.04
CA ILE A 39 -8.04 12.38 26.90
C ILE A 39 -9.07 11.25 26.96
N PHE A 40 -8.61 10.02 27.19
CA PHE A 40 -9.47 8.85 27.29
C PHE A 40 -10.49 8.99 28.42
N GLU A 41 -10.05 9.42 29.62
CA GLU A 41 -10.93 9.64 30.77
C GLU A 41 -11.99 10.72 30.46
N ALA A 42 -11.58 11.86 29.91
CA ALA A 42 -12.48 12.96 29.54
C ALA A 42 -13.53 12.56 28.50
N LEU A 43 -13.13 11.82 27.46
CA LEU A 43 -14.04 11.31 26.43
C LEU A 43 -14.96 10.21 27.00
N SER A 44 -14.45 9.33 27.84
CA SER A 44 -15.23 8.26 28.46
C SER A 44 -16.32 8.82 29.38
N GLU A 45 -16.02 9.90 30.11
CA GLU A 45 -17.00 10.60 30.95
C GLU A 45 -18.09 11.26 30.11
N GLU A 46 -17.73 12.00 29.04
CA GLU A 46 -18.67 12.71 28.15
C GLU A 46 -19.56 11.73 27.38
N LEU A 47 -19.00 10.59 26.92
CA LEU A 47 -19.73 9.58 26.15
C LEU A 47 -20.42 8.52 27.03
N GLY A 48 -20.26 8.56 28.35
CA GLY A 48 -20.86 7.60 29.29
C GLY A 48 -20.34 6.16 29.12
N LEU A 49 -19.11 5.97 28.61
CA LEU A 49 -18.57 4.66 28.24
C LEU A 49 -18.03 3.86 29.44
N GLY A 50 -17.91 4.47 30.61
CA GLY A 50 -17.54 3.82 31.89
C GLY A 50 -16.37 2.84 31.76
N GLY A 51 -15.15 3.33 31.61
CA GLY A 51 -13.97 2.47 31.54
C GLY A 51 -12.72 3.20 32.01
N LYS A 52 -11.81 2.47 32.69
CA LYS A 52 -10.43 2.91 32.87
C LYS A 52 -9.57 2.07 31.95
N ALA A 53 -8.97 2.68 30.95
CA ALA A 53 -7.86 2.07 30.21
C ALA A 53 -6.57 2.71 30.72
N GLU A 54 -5.57 1.90 30.98
CA GLU A 54 -4.22 2.38 31.20
C GLU A 54 -3.49 2.32 29.84
N ILE A 55 -3.39 3.47 29.19
CA ILE A 55 -2.66 3.60 27.92
C ILE A 55 -1.21 3.87 28.29
N ARG A 56 -0.31 3.06 27.76
CA ARG A 56 1.14 3.26 27.89
C ARG A 56 1.79 3.27 26.52
N ALA A 57 2.52 4.35 26.22
CA ALA A 57 3.34 4.41 25.03
C ALA A 57 4.50 3.40 25.16
N LYS A 58 4.74 2.60 24.11
CA LYS A 58 5.89 1.72 24.09
C LYS A 58 7.16 2.57 23.96
N ARG A 59 8.02 2.49 24.97
CA ARG A 59 9.35 3.12 24.91
C ARG A 59 10.19 2.39 23.87
N THR A 60 10.59 3.09 22.82
CA THR A 60 11.26 2.51 21.66
C THR A 60 12.75 2.90 21.59
N THR A 61 13.18 3.94 22.29
CA THR A 61 14.57 4.39 22.39
C THR A 61 14.74 5.28 23.63
N ASP A 62 15.97 5.38 24.12
CA ASP A 62 16.38 6.29 25.20
C ASP A 62 17.03 7.58 24.68
N ASP A 63 17.23 7.70 23.36
CA ASP A 63 17.85 8.85 22.69
C ASP A 63 16.79 9.75 22.05
N LEU A 64 16.63 10.98 22.58
CA LEU A 64 15.67 11.96 22.08
C LEU A 64 15.96 12.43 20.65
N ASP A 65 17.23 12.57 20.31
CA ASP A 65 17.62 13.04 18.99
C ASP A 65 17.36 11.93 17.95
N ALA A 66 17.68 10.67 18.28
CA ALA A 66 17.32 9.52 17.47
C ALA A 66 15.79 9.41 17.30
N TYR A 67 15.02 9.60 18.38
CA TYR A 67 13.57 9.59 18.32
C TYR A 67 12.98 10.71 17.46
N SER A 68 13.56 11.92 17.56
CA SER A 68 13.14 13.07 16.73
C SER A 68 13.37 12.81 15.23
N LEU A 69 14.52 12.23 14.87
CA LEU A 69 14.82 11.83 13.48
C LEU A 69 13.84 10.75 12.99
N PHE A 70 13.55 9.76 13.82
CA PHE A 70 12.58 8.71 13.52
C PHE A 70 11.18 9.27 13.25
N LEU A 71 10.67 10.19 14.08
CA LEU A 71 9.35 10.80 13.88
C LEU A 71 9.26 11.58 12.57
N GLN A 72 10.31 12.33 12.22
CA GLN A 72 10.38 13.02 10.92
C GLN A 72 10.38 12.03 9.75
N ALA A 73 11.18 10.98 9.86
CA ALA A 73 11.25 9.92 8.86
C ALA A 73 9.90 9.21 8.70
N ARG A 74 9.26 8.84 9.81
CA ARG A 74 7.96 8.18 9.83
C ARG A 74 6.89 8.99 9.11
N MET A 75 6.82 10.29 9.34
CA MET A 75 5.85 11.17 8.68
C MET A 75 6.02 11.15 7.15
N LEU A 76 7.26 11.20 6.65
CA LEU A 76 7.55 11.14 5.23
C LEU A 76 7.30 9.74 4.64
N TYR A 77 7.69 8.70 5.39
CA TYR A 77 7.45 7.30 5.02
C TYR A 77 5.96 7.00 4.85
N GLU A 78 5.11 7.39 5.79
CA GLU A 78 3.66 7.18 5.73
C GLU A 78 3.03 7.97 4.57
N ALA A 79 3.57 9.14 4.25
CA ALA A 79 3.15 9.95 3.10
C ALA A 79 3.72 9.46 1.75
N ARG A 80 4.57 8.43 1.72
CA ARG A 80 5.27 7.92 0.52
C ARG A 80 6.03 9.01 -0.25
N ARG A 81 6.67 9.94 0.48
CA ARG A 81 7.40 11.07 -0.11
C ARG A 81 8.81 11.15 0.41
N ASP A 82 9.70 11.67 -0.44
CA ASP A 82 11.08 11.99 -0.08
C ASP A 82 11.80 10.79 0.59
N LEU A 83 11.62 9.57 0.00
CA LEU A 83 12.09 8.32 0.59
C LEU A 83 13.63 8.25 0.71
N ASP A 84 14.36 9.09 -0.01
CA ASP A 84 15.81 9.26 0.19
C ASP A 84 16.11 10.04 1.47
N VAL A 85 15.27 11.04 1.79
CA VAL A 85 15.39 11.77 3.07
C VAL A 85 15.01 10.84 4.23
N VAL A 86 14.01 9.96 4.04
CA VAL A 86 13.65 8.92 5.02
C VAL A 86 14.85 8.01 5.30
N GLU A 87 15.59 7.59 4.27
CA GLU A 87 16.79 6.76 4.44
C GLU A 87 17.89 7.46 5.23
N ASP A 88 18.15 8.75 4.94
CA ASP A 88 19.14 9.54 5.69
C ASP A 88 18.74 9.69 7.18
N LEU A 89 17.48 10.06 7.43
CA LEU A 89 16.97 10.26 8.78
C LEU A 89 17.02 8.97 9.62
N LEU A 90 16.54 7.85 9.04
CA LEU A 90 16.57 6.56 9.72
C LEU A 90 17.99 6.02 9.87
N GLY A 91 18.85 6.21 8.87
CA GLY A 91 20.27 5.87 8.95
C GLY A 91 20.94 6.55 10.13
N ARG A 92 20.74 7.86 10.29
CA ARG A 92 21.27 8.63 11.42
C ARG A 92 20.63 8.22 12.76
N ALA A 93 19.34 7.93 12.79
CA ALA A 93 18.68 7.48 14.02
C ALA A 93 19.29 6.16 14.53
N VAL A 94 19.56 5.18 13.67
CA VAL A 94 20.17 3.90 14.07
C VAL A 94 21.69 4.00 14.30
N GLU A 95 22.36 5.03 13.77
CA GLU A 95 23.75 5.35 14.13
C GLU A 95 23.85 5.94 15.55
N MET A 96 22.87 6.77 15.96
CA MET A 96 22.80 7.34 17.31
C MET A 96 22.35 6.30 18.33
N ASP A 97 21.33 5.50 18.01
CA ASP A 97 20.85 4.39 18.84
C ASP A 97 20.75 3.10 18.02
N PRO A 98 21.79 2.27 18.03
CA PRO A 98 21.77 0.98 17.33
C PRO A 98 20.75 -0.04 17.88
N GLU A 99 20.25 0.15 19.08
CA GLU A 99 19.22 -0.70 19.71
C GLU A 99 17.78 -0.24 19.40
N PHE A 100 17.61 0.83 18.62
CA PHE A 100 16.31 1.36 18.23
C PHE A 100 15.63 0.44 17.18
N ALA A 101 14.98 -0.63 17.63
CA ALA A 101 14.34 -1.64 16.80
C ALA A 101 13.33 -1.06 15.79
N GLU A 102 12.52 -0.08 16.22
CA GLU A 102 11.49 0.53 15.36
C GLU A 102 12.11 1.32 14.20
N ALA A 103 13.21 2.05 14.44
CA ALA A 103 13.92 2.74 13.36
C ALA A 103 14.51 1.75 12.33
N TRP A 104 15.05 0.63 12.77
CA TRP A 104 15.48 -0.46 11.88
C TRP A 104 14.33 -1.04 11.06
N ALA A 105 13.16 -1.24 11.67
CA ALA A 105 11.98 -1.77 11.00
C ALA A 105 11.45 -0.82 9.91
N TYR A 106 11.36 0.48 10.21
CA TYR A 106 10.97 1.48 9.20
C TYR A 106 12.03 1.62 8.10
N ARG A 107 13.31 1.51 8.43
CA ARG A 107 14.39 1.50 7.45
C ARG A 107 14.29 0.29 6.52
N ALA A 108 13.91 -0.88 7.04
CA ALA A 108 13.64 -2.08 6.25
C ALA A 108 12.53 -1.84 5.22
N GLY A 109 11.38 -1.31 5.67
CA GLY A 109 10.26 -0.97 4.80
C GLY A 109 10.64 0.10 3.77
N ASN A 110 11.44 1.10 4.17
CA ASN A 110 11.88 2.15 3.27
C ASN A 110 12.74 1.65 2.10
N GLN A 111 13.58 0.62 2.30
CA GLN A 111 14.32 0.01 1.18
C GLN A 111 13.37 -0.55 0.12
N VAL A 112 12.31 -1.24 0.54
CA VAL A 112 11.31 -1.78 -0.38
C VAL A 112 10.62 -0.66 -1.15
N LEU A 113 10.12 0.36 -0.44
CA LEU A 113 9.41 1.49 -1.03
C LEU A 113 10.30 2.30 -1.98
N ARG A 114 11.58 2.50 -1.68
CA ARG A 114 12.52 3.15 -2.58
C ARG A 114 12.63 2.42 -3.92
N GLY A 115 12.56 1.10 -3.91
CA GLY A 115 12.53 0.30 -5.14
C GLY A 115 11.20 0.38 -5.88
N GLU A 116 10.08 0.45 -5.16
CA GLU A 116 8.74 0.54 -5.75
C GLU A 116 8.49 1.91 -6.37
N TYR A 117 8.87 2.97 -5.67
CA TYR A 117 8.61 4.36 -6.07
C TYR A 117 9.77 5.00 -6.88
N GLY A 118 10.81 4.25 -7.24
CA GLY A 118 11.89 4.71 -8.10
C GLY A 118 12.83 5.73 -7.45
N TYR A 119 13.00 5.71 -6.13
CA TYR A 119 13.91 6.56 -5.37
C TYR A 119 15.34 5.99 -5.27
N SER A 120 15.70 4.97 -6.03
CA SER A 120 17.03 4.36 -5.96
C SER A 120 17.48 3.82 -7.32
N ASP A 121 18.75 3.99 -7.65
CA ASP A 121 19.38 3.36 -8.82
C ASP A 121 19.73 1.87 -8.58
N LEU A 122 19.62 1.40 -7.33
CA LEU A 122 19.82 -0.02 -7.02
C LEU A 122 18.65 -0.84 -7.56
N PRO A 123 18.92 -2.04 -8.10
CA PRO A 123 17.87 -2.93 -8.56
C PRO A 123 17.00 -3.41 -7.39
N ARG A 124 15.70 -3.59 -7.63
CA ARG A 124 14.72 -4.04 -6.60
C ARG A 124 15.21 -5.24 -5.76
N PRO A 125 15.80 -6.32 -6.34
CA PRO A 125 16.29 -7.43 -5.53
C PRO A 125 17.38 -7.05 -4.51
N ALA A 126 18.25 -6.09 -4.84
CA ALA A 126 19.26 -5.59 -3.91
C ALA A 126 18.63 -4.80 -2.76
N LEU A 127 17.63 -3.97 -3.06
CA LEU A 127 16.88 -3.22 -2.03
C LEU A 127 16.05 -4.16 -1.14
N GLN A 128 15.42 -5.19 -1.70
CA GLN A 128 14.73 -6.22 -0.93
C GLN A 128 15.68 -6.96 0.02
N GLN A 129 16.89 -7.28 -0.45
CA GLN A 129 17.90 -7.91 0.41
C GLN A 129 18.34 -6.99 1.56
N LEU A 130 18.56 -5.70 1.29
CA LEU A 130 18.84 -4.72 2.35
C LEU A 130 17.66 -4.61 3.33
N GLY A 131 16.44 -4.60 2.82
CA GLY A 131 15.22 -4.61 3.63
C GLY A 131 15.15 -5.82 4.56
N LEU A 132 15.46 -7.03 4.07
CA LEU A 132 15.52 -8.24 4.89
C LEU A 132 16.56 -8.12 6.01
N VAL A 133 17.77 -7.65 5.70
CA VAL A 133 18.83 -7.47 6.72
C VAL A 133 18.40 -6.49 7.82
N HIS A 134 17.78 -5.37 7.46
CA HIS A 134 17.30 -4.41 8.44
C HIS A 134 16.11 -4.95 9.26
N ALA A 135 15.19 -5.69 8.63
CA ALA A 135 14.07 -6.32 9.32
C ALA A 135 14.54 -7.40 10.31
N GLU A 136 15.51 -8.22 9.93
CA GLU A 136 16.16 -9.20 10.81
C GLU A 136 16.85 -8.53 11.99
N THR A 137 17.53 -7.40 11.75
CA THR A 137 18.13 -6.59 12.83
C THR A 137 17.07 -6.09 13.80
N ALA A 138 15.96 -5.55 13.29
CA ALA A 138 14.83 -5.11 14.12
C ALA A 138 14.25 -6.26 14.96
N LEU A 139 14.08 -7.45 14.36
CA LEU A 139 13.54 -8.62 15.06
C LEU A 139 14.51 -9.25 16.07
N ALA A 140 15.82 -9.09 15.86
CA ALA A 140 16.83 -9.50 16.84
C ALA A 140 16.76 -8.62 18.11
N LEU A 141 16.40 -7.33 17.95
CA LEU A 141 16.21 -6.38 19.06
C LEU A 141 14.82 -6.49 19.70
N ASP A 142 13.78 -6.61 18.88
CA ASP A 142 12.38 -6.81 19.31
C ASP A 142 11.70 -7.89 18.46
N PRO A 143 11.62 -9.13 18.94
CA PRO A 143 10.99 -10.26 18.21
C PRO A 143 9.50 -10.05 17.89
N ASN A 144 8.85 -9.09 18.54
CA ASN A 144 7.46 -8.71 18.32
C ASN A 144 7.32 -7.36 17.59
N ASN A 145 8.31 -6.96 16.80
CA ASN A 145 8.19 -5.77 15.97
C ASN A 145 7.27 -6.03 14.77
N ALA A 146 6.03 -5.53 14.85
CA ALA A 146 4.99 -5.74 13.83
C ALA A 146 5.39 -5.19 12.46
N THR A 147 6.04 -4.03 12.42
CA THR A 147 6.49 -3.37 11.18
C THR A 147 7.55 -4.20 10.46
N ALA A 148 8.51 -4.78 11.20
CA ALA A 148 9.54 -5.65 10.63
C ALA A 148 8.93 -6.95 10.07
N ILE A 149 8.01 -7.59 10.82
CA ILE A 149 7.31 -8.81 10.38
C ILE A 149 6.51 -8.52 9.09
N ALA A 150 5.75 -7.42 9.06
CA ALA A 150 4.97 -7.03 7.88
C ALA A 150 5.86 -6.73 6.68
N THR A 151 7.03 -6.11 6.89
CA THR A 151 8.00 -5.84 5.83
C THR A 151 8.54 -7.12 5.20
N ILE A 152 8.86 -8.15 6.00
CA ILE A 152 9.26 -9.46 5.47
C ILE A 152 8.13 -10.07 4.62
N GLY A 153 6.88 -10.01 5.11
CA GLY A 153 5.71 -10.46 4.36
C GLY A 153 5.57 -9.76 3.01
N ASN A 154 5.78 -8.43 2.97
CA ASN A 154 5.74 -7.66 1.72
C ASN A 154 6.87 -8.05 0.75
N ILE A 155 8.08 -8.23 1.25
CA ILE A 155 9.21 -8.68 0.42
C ILE A 155 8.91 -10.05 -0.18
N TYR A 156 8.43 -11.02 0.59
CA TYR A 156 8.11 -12.36 0.11
C TYR A 156 6.94 -12.35 -0.89
N SER A 157 5.91 -11.53 -0.63
CA SER A 157 4.82 -11.31 -1.58
C SER A 157 5.33 -10.78 -2.92
N ALA A 158 6.13 -9.72 -2.91
CA ALA A 158 6.69 -9.12 -4.11
C ALA A 158 7.62 -10.09 -4.87
N GLN A 159 8.46 -10.84 -4.17
CA GLN A 159 9.34 -11.85 -4.78
C GLN A 159 8.55 -12.97 -5.45
N THR A 160 7.48 -13.44 -4.80
CA THR A 160 6.60 -14.48 -5.33
C THR A 160 5.83 -14.00 -6.56
N GLN A 161 5.29 -12.78 -6.52
CA GLN A 161 4.62 -12.17 -7.66
C GLN A 161 5.55 -12.00 -8.87
N LEU A 162 6.78 -11.58 -8.64
CA LEU A 162 7.79 -11.39 -9.68
C LEU A 162 8.50 -12.70 -10.09
N LEU A 163 8.16 -13.83 -9.46
CA LEU A 163 8.80 -15.13 -9.65
C LEU A 163 10.35 -15.10 -9.45
N THR A 164 10.85 -14.14 -8.67
CA THR A 164 12.27 -14.04 -8.34
C THR A 164 12.67 -14.98 -7.20
N SER A 165 11.75 -15.24 -6.28
CA SER A 165 11.78 -16.29 -5.27
C SER A 165 10.33 -16.62 -4.91
N VAL A 166 9.95 -17.89 -4.88
CA VAL A 166 8.57 -18.30 -4.60
C VAL A 166 8.46 -18.73 -3.15
N HIS A 167 7.59 -18.06 -2.39
CA HIS A 167 7.22 -18.37 -1.02
C HIS A 167 5.76 -18.83 -0.98
N ALA A 168 5.42 -19.70 -0.04
CA ALA A 168 4.04 -20.17 0.09
C ALA A 168 3.10 -19.03 0.55
N TRP A 169 2.00 -18.83 -0.14
CA TRP A 169 1.05 -17.77 0.18
C TRP A 169 0.45 -17.88 1.61
N PRO A 170 0.16 -19.10 2.15
CA PRO A 170 -0.26 -19.21 3.55
C PRO A 170 0.78 -18.64 4.52
N GLU A 171 2.08 -18.82 4.27
CA GLU A 171 3.16 -18.27 5.10
C GLU A 171 3.23 -16.75 5.00
N ILE A 172 3.09 -16.19 3.78
CA ILE A 172 3.06 -14.75 3.53
C ILE A 172 1.88 -14.11 4.30
N ILE A 173 0.68 -14.68 4.16
CA ILE A 173 -0.52 -14.19 4.86
C ILE A 173 -0.39 -14.33 6.37
N ALA A 174 0.24 -15.41 6.85
CA ALA A 174 0.51 -15.62 8.28
C ALA A 174 1.45 -14.55 8.86
N LEU A 175 2.46 -14.09 8.11
CA LEU A 175 3.33 -12.99 8.54
C LEU A 175 2.54 -11.70 8.76
N PHE A 176 1.70 -11.31 7.82
CA PHE A 176 0.85 -10.13 7.99
C PHE A 176 -0.15 -10.29 9.14
N SER A 177 -0.76 -11.45 9.26
CA SER A 177 -1.72 -11.75 10.34
C SER A 177 -1.04 -11.67 11.71
N ARG A 178 0.17 -12.23 11.85
CA ARG A 178 0.97 -12.09 13.07
C ARG A 178 1.32 -10.64 13.38
N ALA A 179 1.70 -9.85 12.38
CA ALA A 179 1.95 -8.41 12.55
C ALA A 179 0.70 -7.70 13.10
N LEU A 180 -0.48 -8.03 12.57
CA LEU A 180 -1.76 -7.44 12.99
C LEU A 180 -2.29 -7.99 14.34
N GLU A 181 -1.90 -9.18 14.76
CA GLU A 181 -2.13 -9.66 16.11
C GLU A 181 -1.31 -8.88 17.15
N ILE A 182 -0.10 -8.46 16.79
CA ILE A 182 0.78 -7.65 17.65
C ILE A 182 0.33 -6.18 17.64
N ASP A 183 0.09 -5.62 16.47
CA ASP A 183 -0.38 -4.24 16.28
C ASP A 183 -1.54 -4.20 15.28
N PRO A 184 -2.81 -4.27 15.78
CA PRO A 184 -4.00 -4.23 14.92
C PRO A 184 -4.17 -2.92 14.13
N ARG A 185 -3.42 -1.88 14.50
CA ARG A 185 -3.45 -0.57 13.84
C ARG A 185 -2.33 -0.38 12.82
N ASN A 186 -1.52 -1.39 12.53
CA ASN A 186 -0.45 -1.30 11.57
C ASN A 186 -0.99 -1.14 10.14
N ALA A 187 -1.10 0.10 9.69
CA ALA A 187 -1.67 0.44 8.38
C ALA A 187 -0.88 -0.18 7.20
N SER A 188 0.45 -0.28 7.32
CA SER A 188 1.28 -0.94 6.30
C SER A 188 0.97 -2.44 6.21
N ALA A 189 0.80 -3.13 7.34
CA ALA A 189 0.45 -4.55 7.36
C ALA A 189 -0.93 -4.79 6.74
N LEU A 190 -1.93 -3.98 7.09
CA LEU A 190 -3.27 -4.02 6.50
C LEU A 190 -3.21 -3.78 4.98
N ASN A 191 -2.50 -2.75 4.55
CA ASN A 191 -2.35 -2.44 3.14
C ASN A 191 -1.70 -3.57 2.35
N TRP A 192 -0.58 -4.12 2.83
CA TRP A 192 0.15 -5.17 2.13
C TRP A 192 -0.56 -6.52 2.17
N ARG A 193 -1.27 -6.86 3.25
CA ARG A 193 -2.12 -8.05 3.30
C ARG A 193 -3.30 -7.91 2.33
N GLY A 194 -3.95 -6.77 2.31
CA GLY A 194 -5.01 -6.45 1.36
C GLY A 194 -4.56 -6.58 -0.09
N LEU A 195 -3.38 -6.04 -0.45
CA LEU A 195 -2.79 -6.23 -1.77
C LEU A 195 -2.53 -7.71 -2.07
N SER A 196 -1.98 -8.47 -1.12
CA SER A 196 -1.73 -9.90 -1.29
C SER A 196 -3.01 -10.69 -1.51
N TYR A 197 -4.08 -10.40 -0.77
CA TYR A 197 -5.41 -10.97 -0.98
C TYR A 197 -5.97 -10.60 -2.37
N TYR A 198 -5.81 -9.34 -2.78
CA TYR A 198 -6.26 -8.92 -4.10
C TYR A 198 -5.56 -9.71 -5.21
N PHE A 199 -4.23 -9.87 -5.17
CA PHE A 199 -3.51 -10.68 -6.15
C PHE A 199 -3.99 -12.12 -6.20
N LEU A 200 -4.35 -12.70 -5.07
CA LEU A 200 -4.93 -14.04 -4.95
C LEU A 200 -6.40 -14.13 -5.38
N GLY A 201 -7.02 -13.02 -5.78
CA GLY A 201 -8.44 -12.97 -6.14
C GLY A 201 -9.39 -12.99 -4.96
N LYS A 202 -8.88 -12.85 -3.74
CA LYS A 202 -9.65 -12.74 -2.49
C LYS A 202 -10.07 -11.29 -2.29
N VAL A 203 -10.98 -10.84 -3.16
CA VAL A 203 -11.34 -9.42 -3.27
C VAL A 203 -12.04 -8.91 -2.01
N ASP A 204 -12.92 -9.69 -1.41
CA ASP A 204 -13.65 -9.29 -0.20
C ASP A 204 -12.72 -9.13 0.99
N GLU A 205 -11.76 -10.05 1.18
CA GLU A 205 -10.73 -9.98 2.20
C GLU A 205 -9.82 -8.78 2.00
N ALA A 206 -9.44 -8.50 0.75
CA ALA A 206 -8.65 -7.33 0.39
C ALA A 206 -9.38 -6.03 0.76
N MET A 207 -10.65 -5.92 0.38
CA MET A 207 -11.46 -4.73 0.66
C MET A 207 -11.69 -4.53 2.16
N ALA A 208 -11.87 -5.63 2.93
CA ALA A 208 -11.99 -5.56 4.37
C ALA A 208 -10.72 -4.98 5.03
N ASP A 209 -9.54 -5.39 4.58
CA ASP A 209 -8.27 -4.85 5.07
C ASP A 209 -8.09 -3.36 4.71
N PHE A 210 -8.44 -2.93 3.49
CA PHE A 210 -8.33 -1.52 3.10
C PHE A 210 -9.33 -0.63 3.84
N VAL A 211 -10.53 -1.10 4.10
CA VAL A 211 -11.53 -0.38 4.91
C VAL A 211 -11.02 -0.24 6.34
N HIS A 212 -10.57 -1.34 6.96
CA HIS A 212 -10.02 -1.30 8.31
C HIS A 212 -8.78 -0.41 8.42
N CYS A 213 -7.90 -0.44 7.42
CA CYS A 213 -6.75 0.45 7.34
C CYS A 213 -7.16 1.94 7.40
N GLN A 214 -8.23 2.33 6.70
CA GLN A 214 -8.73 3.70 6.76
C GLN A 214 -9.41 4.06 8.08
N GLU A 215 -10.03 3.08 8.76
CA GLU A 215 -10.60 3.30 10.10
C GLU A 215 -9.52 3.58 11.14
N VAL A 216 -8.38 2.87 11.07
CA VAL A 216 -7.27 3.03 12.02
C VAL A 216 -6.35 4.19 11.67
N GLU A 217 -6.14 4.48 10.38
CA GLU A 217 -5.32 5.57 9.86
C GLU A 217 -6.02 6.30 8.69
N PRO A 218 -6.96 7.22 8.98
CA PRO A 218 -7.79 7.88 7.96
C PRO A 218 -7.00 8.64 6.89
N TYR A 219 -5.77 9.06 7.20
CA TYR A 219 -4.90 9.83 6.31
C TYR A 219 -3.83 8.99 5.61
N TYR A 220 -3.84 7.68 5.76
CA TYR A 220 -2.89 6.79 5.10
C TYR A 220 -3.26 6.60 3.62
N VAL A 221 -2.58 7.36 2.76
CA VAL A 221 -2.86 7.45 1.33
C VAL A 221 -2.88 6.09 0.61
N PRO A 222 -1.96 5.13 0.86
CA PRO A 222 -1.96 3.87 0.14
C PRO A 222 -3.27 3.06 0.24
N CYS A 223 -3.92 3.05 1.40
CA CYS A 223 -5.19 2.34 1.55
C CYS A 223 -6.36 3.05 0.83
N LEU A 224 -6.36 4.39 0.83
CA LEU A 224 -7.30 5.18 0.04
C LEU A 224 -7.15 4.89 -1.46
N GLU A 225 -5.91 4.91 -1.94
CA GLU A 225 -5.58 4.69 -3.34
C GLU A 225 -5.98 3.28 -3.79
N ASN A 226 -5.58 2.24 -3.07
CA ASN A 226 -5.93 0.87 -3.40
C ASN A 226 -7.43 0.63 -3.38
N ARG A 227 -8.14 1.15 -2.36
CA ARG A 227 -9.60 1.05 -2.28
C ARG A 227 -10.30 1.71 -3.46
N HIS A 228 -9.87 2.92 -3.84
CA HIS A 228 -10.36 3.62 -5.03
C HIS A 228 -10.11 2.80 -6.30
N TRP A 229 -8.87 2.33 -6.49
CA TRP A 229 -8.47 1.58 -7.66
C TRP A 229 -9.25 0.30 -7.84
N PHE A 230 -9.40 -0.49 -6.79
CA PHE A 230 -10.10 -1.77 -6.88
C PHE A 230 -11.60 -1.62 -7.07
N TYR A 231 -12.24 -0.64 -6.46
CA TYR A 231 -13.63 -0.32 -6.80
C TYR A 231 -13.77 0.04 -8.28
N ALA A 232 -12.87 0.86 -8.80
CA ALA A 232 -12.87 1.24 -10.20
C ALA A 232 -12.64 0.04 -11.14
N ASP A 233 -11.70 -0.85 -10.82
CA ASP A 233 -11.43 -2.06 -11.61
C ASP A 233 -12.63 -3.01 -11.64
N MET A 234 -13.34 -3.14 -10.53
CA MET A 234 -14.56 -3.94 -10.43
C MET A 234 -15.78 -3.28 -11.09
N GLY A 235 -15.65 -2.06 -11.63
CA GLY A 235 -16.77 -1.30 -12.19
C GLY A 235 -17.72 -0.72 -11.13
N ARG A 236 -17.30 -0.69 -9.85
CA ARG A 236 -18.03 -0.08 -8.72
C ARG A 236 -17.72 1.42 -8.67
N ASP A 237 -18.15 2.12 -9.71
CA ASP A 237 -17.76 3.51 -9.96
C ASP A 237 -18.25 4.47 -8.88
N GLU A 238 -19.45 4.26 -8.33
CA GLU A 238 -20.01 5.10 -7.28
C GLU A 238 -19.20 5.04 -5.99
N GLU A 239 -18.79 3.84 -5.58
CA GLU A 239 -17.94 3.65 -4.40
C GLU A 239 -16.53 4.19 -4.62
N SER A 240 -15.99 4.01 -5.81
CA SER A 240 -14.69 4.58 -6.19
C SER A 240 -14.72 6.11 -6.13
N LEU A 241 -15.74 6.75 -6.67
CA LEU A 241 -15.94 8.21 -6.60
C LEU A 241 -16.15 8.70 -5.18
N ALA A 242 -16.87 7.95 -4.33
CA ALA A 242 -17.05 8.29 -2.93
C ALA A 242 -15.71 8.37 -2.19
N VAL A 243 -14.78 7.43 -2.43
CA VAL A 243 -13.41 7.47 -1.86
C VAL A 243 -12.66 8.72 -2.33
N ILE A 244 -12.76 9.09 -3.63
CA ILE A 244 -12.13 10.32 -4.15
C ILE A 244 -12.71 11.57 -3.46
N HIS A 245 -14.03 11.63 -3.27
CA HIS A 245 -14.66 12.75 -2.60
C HIS A 245 -14.25 12.87 -1.14
N ASP A 246 -14.09 11.74 -0.44
CA ASP A 246 -13.61 11.72 0.94
C ASP A 246 -12.15 12.19 1.02
N ALA A 247 -11.29 11.70 0.12
CA ALA A 247 -9.91 12.16 -0.01
C ALA A 247 -9.82 13.66 -0.33
N ALA A 248 -10.71 14.17 -1.19
CA ALA A 248 -10.79 15.60 -1.52
C ALA A 248 -11.12 16.44 -0.28
N ARG A 249 -12.11 16.01 0.50
CA ARG A 249 -12.50 16.69 1.75
C ARG A 249 -11.38 16.68 2.78
N ALA A 250 -10.58 15.61 2.82
CA ALA A 250 -9.42 15.48 3.70
C ALA A 250 -8.15 16.20 3.19
N GLY A 251 -8.18 16.77 1.98
CA GLY A 251 -7.02 17.43 1.37
C GLY A 251 -5.95 16.46 0.84
N LEU A 252 -6.30 15.19 0.60
CA LEU A 252 -5.39 14.11 0.23
C LEU A 252 -5.31 13.83 -1.27
N LEU A 253 -5.99 14.60 -2.13
CA LEU A 253 -5.99 14.39 -3.59
C LEU A 253 -4.60 14.44 -4.23
N LYS A 254 -3.64 15.10 -3.62
CA LYS A 254 -2.31 15.29 -4.19
C LYS A 254 -1.48 14.00 -4.27
N GLY A 255 -1.89 12.92 -3.62
CA GLY A 255 -1.24 11.61 -3.66
C GLY A 255 -2.06 10.54 -4.36
N LEU A 256 -3.28 10.85 -4.80
CA LEU A 256 -4.17 9.90 -5.45
C LEU A 256 -3.92 9.88 -6.96
N TYR A 257 -3.55 8.71 -7.46
CA TYR A 257 -3.55 8.45 -8.90
C TYR A 257 -4.98 8.14 -9.35
N VAL A 258 -5.47 8.84 -10.35
CA VAL A 258 -6.81 8.60 -10.88
C VAL A 258 -6.82 7.30 -11.68
N ASN A 259 -7.72 6.38 -11.36
CA ASN A 259 -7.90 5.17 -12.15
C ASN A 259 -8.42 5.52 -13.57
N LEU A 260 -7.61 5.20 -14.58
CA LEU A 260 -7.91 5.53 -15.98
C LEU A 260 -9.16 4.80 -16.50
N SER A 261 -9.44 3.60 -16.00
CA SER A 261 -10.63 2.84 -16.39
C SER A 261 -11.91 3.51 -15.90
N LEU A 262 -11.91 4.00 -14.65
CA LEU A 262 -13.02 4.79 -14.13
C LEU A 262 -13.22 6.07 -14.95
N LEU A 263 -12.15 6.81 -15.17
CA LEU A 263 -12.20 8.07 -15.88
C LEU A 263 -12.67 7.88 -17.32
N ALA A 264 -12.20 6.83 -18.02
CA ALA A 264 -12.62 6.51 -19.38
C ALA A 264 -14.11 6.16 -19.46
N ARG A 265 -14.71 5.59 -18.42
CA ARG A 265 -16.16 5.35 -18.36
C ARG A 265 -16.97 6.63 -18.08
N GLN A 266 -16.41 7.57 -17.34
CA GLN A 266 -17.08 8.83 -16.97
C GLN A 266 -16.86 9.95 -17.99
N ASP A 267 -15.62 10.16 -18.41
CA ASP A 267 -15.22 11.19 -19.37
C ASP A 267 -13.95 10.76 -20.14
N GLN A 268 -14.14 10.18 -21.32
CA GLN A 268 -13.06 9.69 -22.18
C GLN A 268 -12.09 10.79 -22.59
N GLU A 269 -12.57 12.01 -22.81
CA GLU A 269 -11.72 13.13 -23.23
C GLU A 269 -10.81 13.59 -22.08
N LEU A 270 -11.35 13.63 -20.86
CA LEU A 270 -10.57 13.97 -19.67
C LEU A 270 -9.55 12.88 -19.35
N ALA A 271 -9.94 11.61 -19.44
CA ALA A 271 -9.03 10.47 -19.27
C ALA A 271 -7.84 10.57 -20.22
N PHE A 272 -8.12 10.81 -21.49
CA PHE A 272 -7.09 10.98 -22.50
C PHE A 272 -6.18 12.18 -22.18
N LYS A 273 -6.75 13.34 -21.81
CA LYS A 273 -5.96 14.52 -21.46
C LYS A 273 -5.05 14.29 -20.26
N ILE A 274 -5.52 13.54 -19.26
CA ILE A 274 -4.70 13.20 -18.09
C ILE A 274 -3.54 12.29 -18.49
N VAL A 275 -3.80 11.23 -19.26
CA VAL A 275 -2.76 10.34 -19.76
C VAL A 275 -1.75 11.09 -20.63
N ALA A 276 -2.23 11.94 -21.55
CA ALA A 276 -1.39 12.72 -22.46
C ALA A 276 -0.52 13.78 -21.75
N ASN A 277 -0.97 14.27 -20.58
CA ASN A 277 -0.24 15.27 -19.79
C ASN A 277 0.47 14.68 -18.58
N HIS A 278 0.38 13.38 -18.33
CA HIS A 278 1.12 12.75 -17.24
C HIS A 278 2.62 12.88 -17.50
N GLU A 279 3.33 13.48 -16.55
CA GLU A 279 4.74 13.91 -16.71
C GLU A 279 5.72 12.78 -17.06
N LEU A 280 5.32 11.52 -16.91
CA LEU A 280 6.26 10.41 -16.86
C LEU A 280 6.38 9.59 -18.14
N ALA A 281 5.35 9.47 -18.98
CA ALA A 281 5.40 8.44 -20.00
C ALA A 281 5.00 8.85 -21.42
N LEU A 282 4.00 9.73 -21.58
CA LEU A 282 3.34 9.89 -22.87
C LEU A 282 3.50 11.27 -23.51
N ARG A 283 4.23 12.18 -22.87
CA ARG A 283 4.37 13.58 -23.32
C ARG A 283 4.98 13.70 -24.72
N ASP A 284 5.87 12.79 -25.09
CA ASP A 284 6.54 12.75 -26.38
C ASP A 284 6.06 11.60 -27.28
N TRP A 285 5.02 10.88 -26.87
CA TRP A 285 4.56 9.72 -27.58
C TRP A 285 3.65 10.10 -28.77
N ARG A 286 3.99 9.57 -29.95
CA ARG A 286 3.39 9.98 -31.23
C ARG A 286 2.02 9.37 -31.53
N HIS A 287 1.52 8.44 -30.67
CA HIS A 287 0.32 7.66 -30.93
C HIS A 287 -0.87 8.04 -30.04
N HIS A 288 -0.93 9.28 -29.56
CA HIS A 288 -2.03 9.75 -28.70
C HIS A 288 -3.42 9.54 -29.31
N ASP A 289 -3.58 9.80 -30.61
CA ASP A 289 -4.89 9.65 -31.27
C ASP A 289 -5.31 8.17 -31.36
N GLN A 290 -4.36 7.27 -31.62
CA GLN A 290 -4.61 5.82 -31.65
C GLN A 290 -4.95 5.29 -30.26
N LEU A 291 -4.31 5.77 -29.21
CA LEU A 291 -4.65 5.42 -27.82
C LEU A 291 -6.07 5.89 -27.46
N TYR A 292 -6.42 7.10 -27.90
CA TYR A 292 -7.77 7.63 -27.70
C TYR A 292 -8.83 6.78 -28.40
N ASP A 293 -8.54 6.34 -29.63
CA ASP A 293 -9.42 5.43 -30.37
C ASP A 293 -9.52 4.05 -29.70
N ALA A 294 -8.44 3.55 -29.11
CA ALA A 294 -8.45 2.27 -28.37
C ALA A 294 -9.33 2.35 -27.12
N PHE A 295 -9.32 3.45 -26.39
CA PHE A 295 -10.25 3.68 -25.27
C PHE A 295 -11.71 3.70 -25.70
N ARG A 296 -12.00 4.22 -26.90
CA ARG A 296 -13.36 4.26 -27.46
C ARG A 296 -13.83 2.91 -28.02
N ASN A 297 -12.90 2.12 -28.51
CA ASN A 297 -13.18 0.85 -29.16
C ASN A 297 -12.22 -0.25 -28.68
N PRO A 298 -12.33 -0.69 -27.42
CA PRO A 298 -11.42 -1.67 -26.82
C PRO A 298 -11.42 -3.04 -27.51
N GLY A 299 -12.43 -3.33 -28.35
CA GLY A 299 -12.50 -4.56 -29.17
C GLY A 299 -11.90 -4.41 -30.57
N GLY A 300 -11.34 -3.26 -30.94
CA GLY A 300 -10.73 -3.00 -32.22
C GLY A 300 -9.39 -3.71 -32.44
N ASP A 301 -8.85 -3.58 -33.68
CA ASP A 301 -7.48 -4.02 -33.96
C ASP A 301 -6.50 -2.91 -33.54
N HIS A 302 -5.76 -3.16 -32.49
CA HIS A 302 -4.79 -2.24 -31.91
C HIS A 302 -3.34 -2.77 -31.96
N ALA A 303 -3.05 -3.72 -32.84
CA ALA A 303 -1.75 -4.39 -32.91
C ALA A 303 -0.57 -3.42 -33.15
N GLU A 304 -0.75 -2.42 -34.00
CA GLU A 304 0.27 -1.42 -34.28
C GLU A 304 0.53 -0.51 -33.06
N LEU A 305 -0.54 -0.08 -32.39
CA LEU A 305 -0.46 0.69 -31.16
C LEU A 305 0.22 -0.11 -30.04
N LEU A 306 -0.17 -1.39 -29.87
CA LEU A 306 0.45 -2.29 -28.91
C LEU A 306 1.94 -2.43 -29.13
N ALA A 307 2.39 -2.64 -30.39
CA ALA A 307 3.80 -2.73 -30.73
C ALA A 307 4.55 -1.45 -30.36
N SER A 308 3.98 -0.27 -30.60
CA SER A 308 4.57 1.02 -30.25
C SER A 308 4.65 1.23 -28.74
N VAL A 309 3.64 0.81 -27.98
CA VAL A 309 3.65 0.89 -26.49
C VAL A 309 4.74 -0.02 -25.91
N LEU A 310 4.90 -1.23 -26.45
CA LEU A 310 5.95 -2.15 -26.01
C LEU A 310 7.36 -1.64 -26.34
N GLU A 311 7.54 -1.01 -27.51
CA GLU A 311 8.81 -0.37 -27.87
C GLU A 311 9.15 0.79 -26.91
N PHE A 312 8.14 1.59 -26.55
CA PHE A 312 8.30 2.67 -25.59
C PHE A 312 8.65 2.14 -24.19
N ASP A 313 7.98 1.09 -23.69
CA ASP A 313 8.26 0.46 -22.39
C ASP A 313 9.69 -0.10 -22.36
N ALA A 314 10.13 -0.79 -23.40
CA ALA A 314 11.49 -1.30 -23.54
C ALA A 314 12.57 -0.20 -23.51
N ALA A 315 12.27 0.97 -24.09
CA ALA A 315 13.17 2.13 -24.11
C ALA A 315 13.20 2.90 -22.77
N ASN A 316 12.21 2.73 -21.91
CA ASN A 316 12.03 3.46 -20.65
C ASN A 316 11.78 2.52 -19.44
N PRO A 317 12.68 1.60 -19.13
CA PRO A 317 12.44 0.59 -18.11
C PRO A 317 12.21 1.24 -16.74
N GLY A 318 11.10 0.90 -16.10
CA GLY A 318 10.77 1.28 -14.73
C GLY A 318 10.05 2.61 -14.54
N ARG A 319 9.78 3.38 -15.62
CA ARG A 319 9.11 4.70 -15.51
C ARG A 319 7.60 4.69 -15.67
N SER A 320 6.99 3.64 -16.19
CA SER A 320 5.63 3.75 -16.72
C SER A 320 4.72 2.54 -16.48
N ARG A 321 5.16 1.52 -15.76
CA ARG A 321 4.39 0.27 -15.66
C ARG A 321 3.00 0.47 -15.09
N ASP A 322 2.85 1.26 -14.03
CA ASP A 322 1.56 1.46 -13.35
C ASP A 322 0.52 2.16 -14.25
N VAL A 323 0.99 2.99 -15.20
CA VAL A 323 0.13 3.66 -16.19
C VAL A 323 -0.04 2.83 -17.46
N LEU A 324 1.02 2.11 -17.87
CA LEU A 324 1.01 1.34 -19.11
C LEU A 324 0.32 -0.02 -18.97
N GLU A 325 0.36 -0.68 -17.80
CA GLU A 325 -0.28 -1.99 -17.62
C GLU A 325 -1.78 -1.98 -17.93
N PRO A 326 -2.59 -1.02 -17.43
CA PRO A 326 -3.99 -0.91 -17.83
C PRO A 326 -4.18 -0.67 -19.33
N VAL A 327 -3.28 0.11 -19.95
CA VAL A 327 -3.28 0.34 -21.40
C VAL A 327 -2.93 -0.94 -22.16
N LEU A 328 -1.90 -1.64 -21.75
CA LEU A 328 -1.49 -2.92 -22.34
C LEU A 328 -2.61 -3.96 -22.24
N MET A 329 -3.29 -4.04 -21.11
CA MET A 329 -4.47 -4.93 -20.94
C MET A 329 -5.61 -4.53 -21.89
N LEU A 330 -5.90 -3.24 -21.99
CA LEU A 330 -6.90 -2.71 -22.91
C LEU A 330 -6.58 -3.10 -24.37
N LEU A 331 -5.30 -3.05 -24.75
CA LEU A 331 -4.80 -3.42 -26.07
C LEU A 331 -4.71 -4.94 -26.30
N GLY A 332 -5.03 -5.75 -25.29
CA GLY A 332 -5.02 -7.21 -25.38
C GLY A 332 -3.65 -7.86 -25.25
N TYR A 333 -2.69 -7.16 -24.64
CA TYR A 333 -1.41 -7.76 -24.27
C TYR A 333 -1.61 -8.80 -23.17
N LEU A 334 -0.98 -9.96 -23.31
CA LEU A 334 -1.18 -11.11 -22.42
C LEU A 334 0.13 -11.62 -21.78
N ASP A 335 1.28 -11.04 -22.14
CA ASP A 335 2.59 -11.51 -21.68
C ASP A 335 3.11 -10.64 -20.51
N PHE A 336 2.32 -10.57 -19.43
CA PHE A 336 2.73 -9.86 -18.24
C PHE A 336 3.69 -10.73 -17.42
N PRO A 337 4.83 -10.16 -16.97
CA PRO A 337 5.81 -10.88 -16.16
C PRO A 337 5.37 -11.12 -14.71
N ALA A 338 4.31 -10.46 -14.27
CA ALA A 338 3.79 -10.49 -12.91
C ALA A 338 2.27 -10.33 -12.88
N ALA A 339 1.66 -10.58 -11.73
CA ALA A 339 0.26 -10.23 -11.50
C ALA A 339 0.09 -8.72 -11.63
N SER A 340 -0.76 -8.29 -12.55
CA SER A 340 -1.10 -6.89 -12.74
C SER A 340 -2.27 -6.49 -11.84
N ILE A 341 -2.32 -5.22 -11.47
CA ILE A 341 -3.38 -4.65 -10.61
C ILE A 341 -4.78 -4.82 -11.22
N GLY A 342 -4.93 -4.87 -12.52
CA GLY A 342 -6.24 -5.01 -13.19
C GLY A 342 -6.73 -6.45 -13.44
N ILE A 343 -6.06 -7.47 -12.91
CA ILE A 343 -6.38 -8.88 -13.22
C ILE A 343 -7.83 -9.24 -12.89
N TRP A 344 -8.32 -8.82 -11.74
CA TRP A 344 -9.66 -9.18 -11.25
C TRP A 344 -10.77 -8.25 -11.71
N GLY A 345 -10.41 -7.14 -12.36
CA GLY A 345 -11.34 -6.21 -12.95
C GLY A 345 -11.90 -6.65 -14.30
N GLN A 346 -12.77 -5.82 -14.86
CA GLN A 346 -13.41 -6.07 -16.15
C GLN A 346 -12.40 -6.19 -17.31
N ASN A 347 -11.34 -5.40 -17.29
CA ASN A 347 -10.29 -5.40 -18.32
C ASN A 347 -9.36 -6.62 -18.22
N GLY A 348 -9.31 -7.30 -17.07
CA GLY A 348 -8.48 -8.47 -16.83
C GLY A 348 -9.05 -9.79 -17.37
N GLN A 349 -10.30 -9.84 -17.81
CA GLN A 349 -10.95 -11.08 -18.24
C GLN A 349 -10.15 -11.85 -19.30
N ARG A 350 -9.72 -11.18 -20.37
CA ARG A 350 -8.93 -11.82 -21.44
C ARG A 350 -7.62 -12.41 -20.93
N TYR A 351 -6.97 -11.73 -19.97
CA TYR A 351 -5.75 -12.24 -19.35
C TYR A 351 -6.04 -13.42 -18.44
N ARG A 352 -7.06 -13.36 -17.58
CA ARG A 352 -7.48 -14.50 -16.73
C ARG A 352 -7.80 -15.77 -17.51
N GLN A 353 -8.39 -15.64 -18.69
CA GLN A 353 -8.72 -16.77 -19.59
C GLN A 353 -7.51 -17.27 -20.39
N SER A 354 -6.37 -16.58 -20.34
CA SER A 354 -5.21 -16.91 -21.15
C SER A 354 -4.38 -18.07 -20.57
N PRO A 355 -3.67 -18.81 -21.42
CA PRO A 355 -2.67 -19.78 -20.97
C PRO A 355 -1.54 -19.14 -20.15
N GLN A 356 -1.21 -17.87 -20.44
CA GLN A 356 -0.17 -17.11 -19.76
C GLN A 356 -0.51 -16.89 -18.28
N PHE A 357 -1.74 -16.46 -17.98
CA PHE A 357 -2.19 -16.31 -16.60
C PHE A 357 -2.21 -17.66 -15.88
N ARG A 358 -2.68 -18.72 -16.53
CA ARG A 358 -2.72 -20.07 -15.96
C ARG A 358 -1.31 -20.56 -15.59
N ASP A 359 -0.35 -20.39 -16.49
CA ASP A 359 1.06 -20.74 -16.23
C ASP A 359 1.67 -19.90 -15.11
N TYR A 360 1.41 -18.58 -15.13
CA TYR A 360 1.85 -17.67 -14.08
C TYR A 360 1.25 -18.04 -12.71
N ALA A 361 -0.05 -18.22 -12.61
CA ALA A 361 -0.73 -18.51 -11.35
C ALA A 361 -0.25 -19.82 -10.70
N LYS A 362 0.02 -20.85 -11.54
CA LYS A 362 0.64 -22.10 -11.07
C LYS A 362 2.06 -21.87 -10.54
N LYS A 363 2.90 -21.15 -11.28
CA LYS A 363 4.28 -20.84 -10.88
C LYS A 363 4.35 -19.97 -9.62
N ALA A 364 3.42 -19.04 -9.49
CA ALA A 364 3.29 -18.17 -8.32
C ALA A 364 2.59 -18.85 -7.11
N GLY A 365 2.20 -20.12 -7.21
CA GLY A 365 1.58 -20.87 -6.12
C GLY A 365 0.13 -20.47 -5.81
N PHE A 366 -0.57 -19.81 -6.74
CA PHE A 366 -1.98 -19.43 -6.55
C PHE A 366 -2.88 -20.66 -6.41
N LEU A 367 -2.64 -21.68 -7.25
CA LEU A 367 -3.43 -22.90 -7.25
C LEU A 367 -3.35 -23.65 -5.90
N ASP A 368 -2.14 -23.75 -5.32
CA ASP A 368 -1.94 -24.36 -4.01
C ASP A 368 -2.70 -23.60 -2.93
N TYR A 369 -2.62 -22.28 -2.94
CA TYR A 369 -3.37 -21.44 -2.01
C TYR A 369 -4.89 -21.59 -2.18
N TRP A 370 -5.38 -21.63 -3.42
CA TRP A 370 -6.82 -21.74 -3.70
C TRP A 370 -7.40 -23.09 -3.28
N HIS A 371 -6.61 -24.16 -3.31
CA HIS A 371 -7.04 -25.46 -2.78
C HIS A 371 -7.23 -25.43 -1.26
N GLU A 372 -6.43 -24.65 -0.54
CA GLU A 372 -6.51 -24.52 0.91
C GLU A 372 -7.57 -23.49 1.34
N ALA A 373 -7.56 -22.31 0.72
CA ALA A 373 -8.35 -21.15 1.15
C ALA A 373 -9.62 -20.92 0.30
N GLY A 374 -9.91 -21.80 -0.67
CA GLY A 374 -10.99 -21.68 -1.64
C GLY A 374 -10.60 -20.87 -2.89
N PHE A 375 -11.25 -21.16 -3.99
CA PHE A 375 -11.03 -20.43 -5.25
C PHE A 375 -11.67 -19.04 -5.20
N PRO A 376 -11.11 -18.05 -5.95
CA PRO A 376 -11.77 -16.77 -6.15
C PRO A 376 -13.06 -16.95 -6.94
N GLU A 377 -14.01 -16.00 -6.78
CA GLU A 377 -15.34 -16.08 -7.39
C GLU A 377 -15.30 -16.29 -8.93
N LEU A 378 -14.33 -15.66 -9.59
CA LEU A 378 -14.16 -15.72 -11.05
C LEU A 378 -13.40 -16.96 -11.54
N CYS A 379 -12.96 -17.86 -10.65
CA CYS A 379 -12.18 -19.04 -11.03
C CYS A 379 -12.70 -20.30 -10.36
N ARG A 380 -12.54 -21.45 -11.05
CA ARG A 380 -12.95 -22.75 -10.52
C ARG A 380 -11.94 -23.84 -10.88
N PRO A 381 -11.80 -24.88 -10.07
CA PRO A 381 -10.87 -25.97 -10.32
C PRO A 381 -11.28 -26.81 -11.54
N ILE A 382 -10.30 -27.30 -12.28
CA ILE A 382 -10.43 -28.36 -13.28
C ILE A 382 -9.57 -29.53 -12.82
N GLY A 383 -10.15 -30.46 -12.02
CA GLY A 383 -9.37 -31.50 -11.34
C GLY A 383 -8.46 -30.91 -10.26
N ASP A 384 -7.38 -31.63 -9.94
CA ASP A 384 -6.49 -31.24 -8.84
C ASP A 384 -5.35 -30.29 -9.28
N ASP A 385 -4.97 -30.31 -10.55
CA ASP A 385 -3.77 -29.64 -11.05
C ASP A 385 -4.06 -28.45 -12.00
N ASP A 386 -5.33 -28.10 -12.19
CA ASP A 386 -5.69 -27.04 -13.14
C ASP A 386 -6.93 -26.26 -12.72
N PHE A 387 -7.16 -25.13 -13.39
CA PHE A 387 -8.29 -24.24 -13.14
C PHE A 387 -8.69 -23.49 -14.41
N GLU A 388 -9.89 -22.92 -14.39
CA GLU A 388 -10.34 -21.96 -15.39
C GLU A 388 -10.95 -20.74 -14.71
N CYS A 389 -10.87 -19.58 -15.37
CA CYS A 389 -11.46 -18.33 -14.90
C CYS A 389 -12.36 -17.72 -15.97
N ASP A 390 -13.39 -16.99 -15.50
CA ASP A 390 -14.34 -16.26 -16.35
C ASP A 390 -13.78 -14.93 -16.85
#